data_7a27f18e4e61e5031057343e2396aed5
#
_entry.id   7a27f18e4e61e5031057343e2396aed5
#
_cell.length_a   1.000
_cell.length_b   1.000
_cell.length_c   1.000
_cell.angle_alpha   90.00
_cell.angle_beta   90.00
_cell.angle_gamma   90.00
#
_symmetry.space_group_name_H-M   'P 1'
#
loop_
_entity.id
_entity.type
_entity.pdbx_description
1 polymer ?
#
loop_
_entity_poly.entity_id
_entity_poly.type
_entity_poly.pdbx_seq_one_letter_code
_entity_poly.pdbx_strand_id
1 'polypeptide(L)'
;MTPARGPRARHRPTQPSIFAAENLPPAYPQRAAWGTSRPLRAWQEAALKKYLADLPEDFLAVATPGAGKTTFALRIATELLSTGDVHRVTVVCPTEHLKYQWAEAAARVGIRLDPSYTNSQGALGSRFDGAALTYAQVAANVSLHRGRTDSIRTLVVLDEIHHGGDARSWGDAIREAFTPARRRLALTGTPFRSDESAIPFVRYVEETGGARRSRADYSYDYADALRDGVVRPVMFMTYSGQMRWRTRAGDEVAARLGEPLTKDLEAQAWRTALDPAGEWIPAVLAAADQRLSEVRRQVPDAGGLVIASDQGSARAYAGRLRAITGQAPTVVLSDDAGASSRIETFAASQDRWMVAVRMVSEGVDVPRLAVGVYATSASTPLFFAQAVGRFVRSRARGETASVFLPSVTPLLGLAGEIEVARDHVLGGAGRADEDALFAPEERLLAEANKAEKASDDLLGSFEAMDSTAEFDRVLFDGGEFGTGAVVGSVEEQEYLGLPGLLEPEQVTALLRQRQDKQIEAQKKQAAAAAKR
;
A
#
# COMPACT_ATOMS: atom_id res chain seq x y z
N MET A 1 0.10 66.35 -37.28
CA MET A 1 1.18 65.38 -37.60
C MET A 1 1.04 64.18 -36.67
N THR A 2 0.47 63.10 -37.17
CA THR A 2 0.22 61.89 -36.46
C THR A 2 1.33 60.88 -36.80
N PRO A 3 2.00 60.20 -35.85
CA PRO A 3 3.03 59.25 -36.20
C PRO A 3 2.43 57.92 -36.69
N ALA A 4 3.02 57.42 -37.76
CA ALA A 4 2.68 56.18 -38.44
C ALA A 4 2.90 54.96 -37.55
N ARG A 5 1.91 54.07 -37.47
CA ARG A 5 2.03 52.73 -36.89
C ARG A 5 2.87 51.84 -37.81
N GLY A 6 3.96 51.30 -37.26
CA GLY A 6 4.78 50.28 -37.89
C GLY A 6 4.04 48.94 -38.04
N PRO A 7 4.43 48.06 -38.97
CA PRO A 7 3.71 46.86 -39.31
C PRO A 7 3.82 45.83 -38.18
N ARG A 8 2.66 45.30 -37.72
CA ARG A 8 2.56 44.14 -36.83
C ARG A 8 3.24 42.93 -37.49
N ALA A 9 4.23 42.38 -36.82
CA ALA A 9 4.82 41.10 -37.16
C ALA A 9 3.73 40.03 -37.21
N ARG A 10 3.44 39.47 -38.35
CA ARG A 10 2.58 38.31 -38.54
C ARG A 10 3.29 37.10 -37.91
N HIS A 11 2.72 36.50 -36.87
CA HIS A 11 3.10 35.17 -36.42
C HIS A 11 2.94 34.20 -37.59
N ARG A 12 4.05 33.73 -38.15
CA ARG A 12 4.06 32.55 -39.03
C ARG A 12 3.66 31.36 -38.17
N PRO A 13 2.67 30.56 -38.59
CA PRO A 13 2.43 29.25 -37.93
C PRO A 13 3.71 28.44 -38.13
N THR A 14 4.27 27.96 -37.02
CA THR A 14 5.36 26.98 -37.00
C THR A 14 4.90 25.76 -37.77
N GLN A 15 5.56 25.44 -38.88
CA GLN A 15 5.29 24.19 -39.60
C GLN A 15 5.55 23.03 -38.64
N PRO A 16 4.70 21.97 -38.62
CA PRO A 16 4.95 20.81 -37.78
C PRO A 16 6.30 20.20 -38.18
N SER A 17 7.15 19.94 -37.17
CA SER A 17 8.45 19.32 -37.36
C SER A 17 8.28 17.96 -38.04
N ILE A 18 9.11 17.70 -39.05
CA ILE A 18 9.14 16.43 -39.80
C ILE A 18 9.92 15.33 -39.09
N PHE A 19 10.47 15.60 -37.90
CA PHE A 19 11.15 14.58 -37.11
C PHE A 19 10.13 13.71 -36.36
N ALA A 20 10.17 12.40 -36.59
CA ALA A 20 9.26 11.43 -35.97
C ALA A 20 9.26 11.52 -34.45
N ALA A 21 10.37 11.90 -33.81
CA ALA A 21 10.52 12.09 -32.38
C ALA A 21 9.69 13.26 -31.80
N GLU A 22 9.34 14.27 -32.63
CA GLU A 22 8.56 15.43 -32.23
C GLU A 22 7.05 15.23 -32.47
N ASN A 23 6.67 14.21 -33.26
CA ASN A 23 5.30 13.87 -33.61
C ASN A 23 4.78 12.63 -32.86
N LEU A 24 5.60 11.99 -32.02
CA LEU A 24 5.10 10.96 -31.08
C LEU A 24 4.17 11.62 -30.07
N PRO A 25 3.01 10.99 -29.74
CA PRO A 25 2.24 11.42 -28.58
C PRO A 25 3.21 11.51 -27.39
N PRO A 26 3.09 12.52 -26.51
CA PRO A 26 4.07 12.77 -25.47
C PRO A 26 4.19 11.51 -24.59
N ALA A 27 5.13 10.65 -24.92
CA ALA A 27 5.58 9.56 -24.04
C ALA A 27 6.17 10.15 -22.75
N TYR A 28 6.39 11.45 -22.74
CA TYR A 28 6.94 12.21 -21.63
C TYR A 28 6.09 13.46 -21.41
N PRO A 29 5.70 13.76 -20.17
CA PRO A 29 4.98 14.98 -19.83
C PRO A 29 5.82 16.21 -20.23
N GLN A 30 5.14 17.27 -20.64
CA GLN A 30 5.81 18.53 -20.95
C GLN A 30 6.49 19.08 -19.70
N ARG A 31 7.74 19.55 -19.87
CA ARG A 31 8.50 20.14 -18.77
C ARG A 31 7.80 21.40 -18.26
N ALA A 32 7.46 21.41 -16.97
CA ALA A 32 7.05 22.62 -16.28
C ALA A 32 8.21 23.60 -16.12
N ALA A 33 7.92 24.87 -15.87
CA ALA A 33 8.93 25.82 -15.48
C ALA A 33 9.59 25.38 -14.17
N TRP A 34 10.90 25.58 -14.05
CA TRP A 34 11.67 25.18 -12.86
C TRP A 34 11.11 25.85 -11.60
N GLY A 35 10.85 25.04 -10.56
CA GLY A 35 10.39 25.54 -9.26
C GLY A 35 8.89 25.78 -9.16
N THR A 36 8.05 25.36 -10.11
CA THR A 36 6.58 25.51 -10.06
C THR A 36 5.87 24.48 -9.17
N SER A 37 6.55 23.89 -8.18
CA SER A 37 5.95 22.91 -7.28
C SER A 37 4.89 23.56 -6.36
N ARG A 38 3.85 22.75 -6.01
CA ARG A 38 2.87 23.14 -4.99
C ARG A 38 3.55 23.42 -3.64
N PRO A 39 2.95 24.23 -2.75
CA PRO A 39 3.45 24.38 -1.39
C PRO A 39 3.66 23.03 -0.71
N LEU A 40 4.73 22.90 0.03
CA LEU A 40 5.00 21.70 0.83
C LEU A 40 4.05 21.60 2.01
N ARG A 41 3.77 20.38 2.44
CA ARG A 41 3.11 20.13 3.72
C ARG A 41 4.07 20.44 4.87
N ALA A 42 3.56 20.71 6.06
CA ALA A 42 4.37 21.09 7.21
C ALA A 42 5.51 20.09 7.52
N TRP A 43 5.22 18.79 7.48
CA TRP A 43 6.23 17.76 7.69
C TRP A 43 7.32 17.76 6.60
N GLN A 44 6.93 18.02 5.34
CA GLN A 44 7.88 18.07 4.22
C GLN A 44 8.81 19.28 4.35
N GLU A 45 8.29 20.42 4.80
CA GLU A 45 9.10 21.61 5.09
C GLU A 45 10.06 21.38 6.24
N ALA A 46 9.59 20.75 7.34
CA ALA A 46 10.43 20.42 8.49
C ALA A 46 11.54 19.43 8.11
N ALA A 47 11.21 18.37 7.37
CA ALA A 47 12.16 17.40 6.87
C ALA A 47 13.16 18.01 5.88
N LEU A 48 12.70 18.89 4.96
CA LEU A 48 13.54 19.61 4.01
C LEU A 48 14.53 20.54 4.75
N LYS A 49 14.03 21.30 5.73
CA LYS A 49 14.88 22.18 6.55
C LYS A 49 15.99 21.40 7.24
N LYS A 50 15.66 20.25 7.83
CA LYS A 50 16.64 19.35 8.45
C LYS A 50 17.64 18.82 7.43
N TYR A 51 17.17 18.34 6.28
CA TYR A 51 18.03 17.82 5.22
C TYR A 51 19.03 18.87 4.72
N LEU A 52 18.56 20.11 4.45
CA LEU A 52 19.39 21.19 3.94
C LEU A 52 20.36 21.77 4.97
N ALA A 53 20.05 21.66 6.27
CA ALA A 53 20.96 22.08 7.34
C ALA A 53 22.18 21.17 7.46
N ASP A 54 21.96 19.83 7.34
CA ASP A 54 23.00 18.84 7.57
C ASP A 54 23.67 18.39 6.25
N LEU A 55 22.97 18.48 5.12
CA LEU A 55 23.37 17.99 3.80
C LEU A 55 24.03 16.58 3.86
N PRO A 56 23.36 15.60 4.45
CA PRO A 56 23.95 14.28 4.69
C PRO A 56 24.18 13.52 3.37
N GLU A 57 25.13 12.58 3.35
CA GLU A 57 25.29 11.66 2.23
C GLU A 57 24.09 10.72 2.12
N ASP A 58 23.66 10.17 3.26
CA ASP A 58 22.52 9.27 3.39
C ASP A 58 21.42 9.90 4.25
N PHE A 59 20.19 9.85 3.77
CA PHE A 59 19.03 10.33 4.51
C PHE A 59 17.87 9.35 4.36
N LEU A 60 17.39 8.81 5.45
CA LEU A 60 16.21 7.97 5.51
C LEU A 60 14.98 8.78 5.95
N ALA A 61 14.03 8.95 5.05
CA ALA A 61 12.71 9.50 5.36
C ALA A 61 11.67 8.37 5.43
N VAL A 62 11.14 8.15 6.61
CA VAL A 62 10.01 7.24 6.85
C VAL A 62 8.75 8.09 6.90
N ALA A 63 7.81 7.84 5.98
CA ALA A 63 6.55 8.56 5.97
C ALA A 63 5.42 7.66 5.49
N THR A 64 4.29 7.70 6.20
CA THR A 64 3.13 6.84 5.91
C THR A 64 2.71 6.92 4.44
N PRO A 65 2.13 5.86 3.84
CA PRO A 65 1.55 5.90 2.51
C PRO A 65 0.59 7.10 2.35
N GLY A 66 0.65 7.80 1.21
CA GLY A 66 -0.18 9.00 0.99
C GLY A 66 0.37 10.31 1.58
N ALA A 67 1.42 10.28 2.40
CA ALA A 67 2.04 11.47 2.98
C ALA A 67 2.71 12.41 1.96
N GLY A 68 3.03 11.92 0.75
CA GLY A 68 3.62 12.72 -0.31
C GLY A 68 5.16 12.63 -0.39
N LYS A 69 5.73 11.46 -0.10
CA LYS A 69 7.18 11.16 -0.21
C LYS A 69 7.80 11.62 -1.53
N THR A 70 7.11 11.36 -2.65
CA THR A 70 7.57 11.77 -4.00
C THR A 70 7.75 13.29 -4.11
N THR A 71 6.80 14.08 -3.63
CA THR A 71 6.89 15.55 -3.63
C THR A 71 8.08 16.04 -2.81
N PHE A 72 8.30 15.45 -1.64
CA PHE A 72 9.44 15.76 -0.77
C PHE A 72 10.78 15.47 -1.48
N ALA A 73 10.93 14.29 -2.07
CA ALA A 73 12.15 13.90 -2.77
C ALA A 73 12.43 14.77 -3.99
N LEU A 74 11.40 15.10 -4.78
CA LEU A 74 11.55 15.98 -5.92
C LEU A 74 11.89 17.43 -5.51
N ARG A 75 11.41 17.88 -4.35
CA ARG A 75 11.84 19.17 -3.80
C ARG A 75 13.33 19.16 -3.43
N ILE A 76 13.81 18.13 -2.73
CA ILE A 76 15.26 17.95 -2.48
C ILE A 76 16.05 17.94 -3.79
N ALA A 77 15.60 17.15 -4.79
CA ALA A 77 16.24 17.08 -6.08
C ALA A 77 16.35 18.46 -6.76
N THR A 78 15.26 19.26 -6.70
CA THR A 78 15.25 20.63 -7.26
C THR A 78 16.26 21.53 -6.55
N GLU A 79 16.32 21.52 -5.22
CA GLU A 79 17.27 22.32 -4.45
C GLU A 79 18.72 21.94 -4.75
N LEU A 80 19.03 20.64 -4.74
CA LEU A 80 20.40 20.16 -5.01
C LEU A 80 20.88 20.40 -6.46
N LEU A 81 19.98 20.29 -7.43
CA LEU A 81 20.27 20.63 -8.83
C LEU A 81 20.46 22.13 -9.02
N SER A 82 19.66 22.97 -8.33
CA SER A 82 19.75 24.43 -8.46
C SER A 82 21.02 24.99 -7.83
N THR A 83 21.48 24.41 -6.72
CA THR A 83 22.74 24.77 -6.05
C THR A 83 23.97 24.17 -6.72
N GLY A 84 23.79 23.22 -7.65
CA GLY A 84 24.89 22.50 -8.28
C GLY A 84 25.60 21.50 -7.36
N ASP A 85 25.03 21.14 -6.20
CA ASP A 85 25.57 20.05 -5.37
C ASP A 85 25.52 18.72 -6.10
N VAL A 86 24.46 18.51 -6.91
CA VAL A 86 24.34 17.40 -7.85
C VAL A 86 24.04 17.89 -9.28
N HIS A 87 24.35 17.07 -10.26
CA HIS A 87 24.09 17.36 -11.69
C HIS A 87 23.18 16.32 -12.34
N ARG A 88 22.88 15.23 -11.62
CA ARG A 88 22.05 14.12 -12.09
C ARG A 88 21.15 13.63 -10.97
N VAL A 89 19.99 13.09 -11.37
CA VAL A 89 19.07 12.39 -10.47
C VAL A 89 18.83 10.98 -10.98
N THR A 90 19.04 9.98 -10.14
CA THR A 90 18.64 8.59 -10.42
C THR A 90 17.57 8.21 -9.44
N VAL A 91 16.40 7.81 -9.91
CA VAL A 91 15.33 7.26 -9.08
C VAL A 91 15.31 5.75 -9.26
N VAL A 92 15.29 5.00 -8.18
CA VAL A 92 15.16 3.54 -8.19
C VAL A 92 13.86 3.18 -7.46
N CYS A 93 13.01 2.41 -8.10
CA CYS A 93 11.69 2.05 -7.60
C CYS A 93 11.39 0.56 -7.83
N PRO A 94 10.39 -0.03 -7.16
CA PRO A 94 10.11 -1.46 -7.26
C PRO A 94 9.65 -1.92 -8.64
N THR A 95 8.79 -1.15 -9.33
CA THR A 95 8.09 -1.62 -10.53
C THR A 95 8.27 -0.71 -11.74
N GLU A 96 8.08 -1.27 -12.93
CA GLU A 96 8.13 -0.53 -14.21
C GLU A 96 7.09 0.61 -14.25
N HIS A 97 5.90 0.38 -13.72
CA HIS A 97 4.85 1.40 -13.68
C HIS A 97 5.26 2.63 -12.86
N LEU A 98 5.92 2.43 -11.73
CA LEU A 98 6.41 3.53 -10.89
C LEU A 98 7.46 4.40 -11.58
N LYS A 99 8.26 3.86 -12.51
CA LYS A 99 9.22 4.66 -13.30
C LYS A 99 8.50 5.78 -14.05
N TYR A 100 7.36 5.47 -14.67
CA TYR A 100 6.57 6.47 -15.43
C TYR A 100 5.91 7.48 -14.51
N GLN A 101 5.36 7.04 -13.35
CA GLN A 101 4.80 7.95 -12.36
C GLN A 101 5.86 8.92 -11.80
N TRP A 102 7.08 8.44 -11.53
CA TRP A 102 8.19 9.27 -11.09
C TRP A 102 8.61 10.28 -12.18
N ALA A 103 8.69 9.85 -13.44
CA ALA A 103 9.03 10.73 -14.55
C ALA A 103 7.98 11.83 -14.77
N GLU A 104 6.70 11.48 -14.68
CA GLU A 104 5.60 12.44 -14.76
C GLU A 104 5.63 13.44 -13.60
N ALA A 105 5.80 12.96 -12.36
CA ALA A 105 5.89 13.83 -11.20
C ALA A 105 7.11 14.76 -11.27
N ALA A 106 8.26 14.27 -11.73
CA ALA A 106 9.50 15.04 -11.93
C ALA A 106 9.32 16.13 -12.98
N ALA A 107 8.64 15.81 -14.10
CA ALA A 107 8.40 16.79 -15.16
C ALA A 107 7.55 17.98 -14.66
N ARG A 108 6.63 17.76 -13.75
CA ARG A 108 5.80 18.83 -13.12
C ARG A 108 6.63 19.85 -12.33
N VAL A 109 7.82 19.47 -11.87
CA VAL A 109 8.77 20.37 -11.19
C VAL A 109 9.96 20.75 -12.06
N GLY A 110 9.93 20.42 -13.33
CA GLY A 110 10.94 20.81 -14.31
C GLY A 110 12.12 19.85 -14.46
N ILE A 111 12.13 18.69 -13.79
CA ILE A 111 13.17 17.65 -13.88
C ILE A 111 12.75 16.62 -14.94
N ARG A 112 13.64 16.32 -15.88
CA ARG A 112 13.41 15.35 -16.96
C ARG A 112 14.07 14.01 -16.61
N LEU A 113 13.28 13.05 -16.14
CA LEU A 113 13.71 11.67 -15.94
C LEU A 113 13.36 10.82 -17.16
N ASP A 114 14.27 9.93 -17.57
CA ASP A 114 14.02 8.93 -18.60
C ASP A 114 13.44 7.65 -17.96
N PRO A 115 12.14 7.35 -18.10
CA PRO A 115 11.55 6.11 -17.59
C PRO A 115 11.78 4.92 -18.52
N SER A 116 12.13 5.17 -19.79
CA SER A 116 12.36 4.12 -20.79
C SER A 116 13.83 3.70 -20.88
N TYR A 117 14.69 4.25 -20.03
CA TYR A 117 16.10 3.89 -20.01
C TYR A 117 16.28 2.38 -19.81
N THR A 118 17.12 1.78 -20.67
CA THR A 118 17.52 0.37 -20.58
C THR A 118 19.03 0.24 -20.40
N ASN A 119 19.49 -0.84 -19.78
CA ASN A 119 20.93 -1.08 -19.56
C ASN A 119 21.73 -1.17 -20.87
N SER A 120 21.11 -1.57 -21.98
CA SER A 120 21.74 -1.65 -23.29
C SER A 120 22.12 -0.28 -23.89
N GLN A 121 21.47 0.80 -23.45
CA GLN A 121 21.77 2.16 -23.93
C GLN A 121 23.09 2.71 -23.37
N GLY A 122 23.58 2.19 -22.24
CA GLY A 122 24.80 2.65 -21.58
C GLY A 122 24.72 4.09 -21.08
N ALA A 123 24.94 5.07 -21.96
CA ALA A 123 24.87 6.48 -21.59
C ALA A 123 23.44 7.01 -21.61
N LEU A 124 23.14 7.91 -20.68
CA LEU A 124 21.86 8.63 -20.64
C LEU A 124 21.85 9.73 -21.72
N GLY A 125 20.74 9.86 -22.43
CA GLY A 125 20.55 10.92 -23.41
C GLY A 125 20.73 12.33 -22.81
N SER A 126 21.41 13.23 -23.55
CA SER A 126 21.75 14.58 -23.07
C SER A 126 20.54 15.46 -22.72
N ARG A 127 19.36 15.13 -23.22
CA ARG A 127 18.11 15.84 -22.96
C ARG A 127 17.52 15.55 -21.56
N PHE A 128 18.01 14.53 -20.87
CA PHE A 128 17.50 14.12 -19.56
C PHE A 128 18.41 14.58 -18.44
N ASP A 129 17.80 14.98 -17.33
CA ASP A 129 18.46 15.34 -16.08
C ASP A 129 18.72 14.10 -15.22
N GLY A 130 18.12 12.94 -15.58
CA GLY A 130 18.26 11.68 -14.86
C GLY A 130 17.48 10.54 -15.50
N ALA A 131 17.44 9.40 -14.79
CA ALA A 131 16.68 8.22 -15.19
C ALA A 131 15.88 7.65 -14.01
N ALA A 132 14.74 7.02 -14.33
CA ALA A 132 14.02 6.17 -13.41
C ALA A 132 14.29 4.70 -13.75
N LEU A 133 14.67 3.90 -12.76
CA LEU A 133 15.13 2.52 -12.87
C LEU A 133 14.32 1.62 -11.92
N THR A 134 14.30 0.32 -12.19
CA THR A 134 13.85 -0.65 -11.20
C THR A 134 15.04 -1.24 -10.43
N TYR A 135 14.79 -1.77 -9.22
CA TYR A 135 15.79 -2.51 -8.45
C TYR A 135 16.35 -3.69 -9.24
N ALA A 136 15.51 -4.45 -9.92
CA ALA A 136 15.90 -5.56 -10.79
C ALA A 136 16.82 -5.09 -11.95
N GLN A 137 16.53 -3.93 -12.57
CA GLN A 137 17.35 -3.36 -13.63
C GLN A 137 18.74 -2.98 -13.14
N VAL A 138 18.86 -2.43 -11.93
CA VAL A 138 20.16 -2.10 -11.31
C VAL A 138 20.93 -3.37 -11.00
N ALA A 139 20.29 -4.38 -10.39
CA ALA A 139 20.93 -5.65 -10.06
C ALA A 139 21.41 -6.43 -11.30
N ALA A 140 20.72 -6.29 -12.43
CA ALA A 140 21.11 -6.93 -13.69
C ALA A 140 22.43 -6.36 -14.30
N ASN A 141 22.85 -5.14 -13.95
CA ASN A 141 24.11 -4.57 -14.43
C ASN A 141 24.69 -3.52 -13.46
N VAL A 142 25.17 -3.99 -12.33
CA VAL A 142 25.71 -3.18 -11.22
C VAL A 142 26.85 -2.26 -11.68
N SER A 143 27.81 -2.81 -12.45
CA SER A 143 29.00 -2.08 -12.90
C SER A 143 28.64 -0.88 -13.79
N LEU A 144 27.63 -1.01 -14.65
CA LEU A 144 27.13 0.09 -15.46
C LEU A 144 26.61 1.23 -14.59
N HIS A 145 25.75 0.90 -13.62
CA HIS A 145 25.14 1.90 -12.74
C HIS A 145 26.16 2.53 -11.80
N ARG A 146 27.13 1.74 -11.30
CA ARG A 146 28.28 2.27 -10.55
C ARG A 146 29.09 3.27 -11.36
N GLY A 147 29.49 2.92 -12.60
CA GLY A 147 30.23 3.81 -13.47
C GLY A 147 29.50 5.10 -13.81
N ARG A 148 28.21 5.03 -14.05
CA ARG A 148 27.34 6.22 -14.27
C ARG A 148 27.26 7.12 -13.04
N THR A 149 27.15 6.53 -11.87
CA THR A 149 27.05 7.26 -10.59
C THR A 149 28.38 7.92 -10.22
N ASP A 150 29.50 7.25 -10.47
CA ASP A 150 30.84 7.75 -10.21
C ASP A 150 31.24 8.89 -11.16
N SER A 151 30.79 8.84 -12.41
CA SER A 151 31.19 9.81 -13.46
C SER A 151 30.59 11.22 -13.27
N ILE A 152 29.47 11.36 -12.57
CA ILE A 152 28.75 12.63 -12.40
C ILE A 152 28.15 12.69 -10.99
N ARG A 153 28.28 13.83 -10.32
CA ARG A 153 27.66 14.04 -9.00
C ARG A 153 26.14 13.80 -9.08
N THR A 154 25.70 12.72 -8.49
CA THR A 154 24.33 12.21 -8.61
C THR A 154 23.62 12.20 -7.26
N LEU A 155 22.35 12.65 -7.23
CA LEU A 155 21.40 12.28 -6.20
C LEU A 155 20.74 10.94 -6.60
N VAL A 156 20.82 9.96 -5.73
CA VAL A 156 20.08 8.70 -5.87
C VAL A 156 18.89 8.72 -4.92
N VAL A 157 17.68 8.60 -5.46
CA VAL A 157 16.43 8.43 -4.69
C VAL A 157 16.06 6.95 -4.75
N LEU A 158 15.98 6.32 -3.58
CA LEU A 158 15.65 4.91 -3.40
C LEU A 158 14.22 4.84 -2.85
N ASP A 159 13.25 4.66 -3.74
CA ASP A 159 11.83 4.62 -3.36
C ASP A 159 11.44 3.23 -2.87
N GLU A 160 10.74 3.18 -1.74
CA GLU A 160 10.39 1.95 -1.03
C GLU A 160 11.63 1.05 -0.86
N ILE A 161 12.69 1.59 -0.23
CA ILE A 161 14.03 0.99 -0.15
C ILE A 161 14.04 -0.42 0.47
N HIS A 162 13.02 -0.78 1.25
CA HIS A 162 12.89 -2.12 1.82
C HIS A 162 12.80 -3.21 0.73
N HIS A 163 12.28 -2.90 -0.47
CA HIS A 163 12.32 -3.80 -1.63
C HIS A 163 13.72 -3.98 -2.24
N GLY A 164 14.64 -3.08 -1.96
CA GLY A 164 16.03 -3.20 -2.44
C GLY A 164 16.80 -4.38 -1.87
N GLY A 165 16.15 -5.26 -1.13
CA GLY A 165 16.78 -6.37 -0.45
C GLY A 165 16.04 -7.68 -0.46
N ASP A 166 14.97 -7.83 -1.26
CA ASP A 166 14.16 -9.06 -1.32
C ASP A 166 14.95 -10.31 -1.77
N ALA A 167 16.09 -10.11 -2.45
CA ALA A 167 17.14 -11.11 -2.55
C ALA A 167 18.42 -10.54 -1.88
N ARG A 168 19.16 -11.31 -1.08
CA ARG A 168 20.47 -10.89 -0.51
C ARG A 168 21.38 -10.25 -1.56
N SER A 169 21.29 -10.71 -2.81
CA SER A 169 22.01 -10.18 -3.96
C SER A 169 21.58 -8.75 -4.37
N TRP A 170 20.35 -8.34 -4.14
CA TRP A 170 19.88 -7.00 -4.54
C TRP A 170 20.39 -5.91 -3.60
N GLY A 171 20.38 -6.18 -2.28
CA GLY A 171 20.93 -5.23 -1.29
C GLY A 171 22.39 -4.90 -1.55
N ASP A 172 23.20 -5.91 -1.85
CA ASP A 172 24.61 -5.74 -2.18
C ASP A 172 24.79 -5.06 -3.53
N ALA A 173 23.98 -5.40 -4.54
CA ALA A 173 23.97 -4.76 -5.85
C ALA A 173 23.66 -3.26 -5.77
N ILE A 174 22.63 -2.87 -5.01
CA ILE A 174 22.24 -1.48 -4.76
C ILE A 174 23.35 -0.73 -4.03
N ARG A 175 23.95 -1.35 -3.01
CA ARG A 175 25.08 -0.77 -2.27
C ARG A 175 26.27 -0.54 -3.20
N GLU A 176 26.66 -1.53 -3.99
CA GLU A 176 27.78 -1.41 -4.91
C GLU A 176 27.53 -0.36 -5.99
N ALA A 177 26.36 -0.35 -6.61
CA ALA A 177 26.00 0.58 -7.67
C ALA A 177 26.03 2.05 -7.22
N PHE A 178 25.58 2.32 -5.97
CA PHE A 178 25.31 3.69 -5.53
C PHE A 178 26.21 4.19 -4.39
N THR A 179 27.20 3.41 -3.95
CA THR A 179 28.24 3.92 -3.03
C THR A 179 28.92 5.21 -3.53
N PRO A 180 29.23 5.39 -4.86
CA PRO A 180 29.83 6.62 -5.33
C PRO A 180 28.88 7.83 -5.41
N ALA A 181 27.59 7.66 -5.11
CA ALA A 181 26.63 8.76 -5.21
C ALA A 181 26.98 9.94 -4.29
N ARG A 182 26.82 11.16 -4.79
CA ARG A 182 27.02 12.37 -3.99
C ARG A 182 26.02 12.44 -2.82
N ARG A 183 24.77 12.05 -3.05
CA ARG A 183 23.68 12.02 -2.07
C ARG A 183 22.78 10.81 -2.32
N ARG A 184 22.31 10.18 -1.25
CA ARG A 184 21.33 9.09 -1.31
C ARG A 184 20.16 9.44 -0.39
N LEU A 185 18.95 9.44 -0.95
CA LEU A 185 17.70 9.68 -0.27
C LEU A 185 16.89 8.40 -0.29
N ALA A 186 16.80 7.72 0.82
CA ALA A 186 15.97 6.54 1.00
C ALA A 186 14.56 6.95 1.48
N LEU A 187 13.54 6.44 0.81
CA LEU A 187 12.13 6.67 1.13
C LEU A 187 11.46 5.35 1.46
N THR A 188 10.64 5.32 2.48
CA THR A 188 9.80 4.15 2.78
C THR A 188 8.56 4.58 3.56
N GLY A 189 7.45 3.84 3.38
CA GLY A 189 6.28 3.93 4.24
C GLY A 189 6.42 3.06 5.48
N THR A 190 7.22 2.02 5.35
CA THR A 190 7.44 1.00 6.38
C THR A 190 8.90 0.53 6.29
N PRO A 191 9.76 0.80 7.28
CA PRO A 191 11.15 0.39 7.25
C PRO A 191 11.32 -1.10 7.61
N PHE A 192 10.40 -1.95 7.16
CA PHE A 192 10.43 -3.40 7.39
C PHE A 192 10.99 -4.13 6.18
N ARG A 193 11.55 -5.30 6.45
CA ARG A 193 11.91 -6.28 5.45
C ARG A 193 11.39 -7.65 5.85
N SER A 194 11.21 -8.50 4.85
CA SER A 194 10.84 -9.90 5.04
C SER A 194 12.01 -10.77 5.54
N ASP A 195 13.23 -10.24 5.50
CA ASP A 195 14.45 -10.92 5.97
C ASP A 195 15.22 -10.10 7.03
N GLU A 196 16.17 -10.71 7.73
CA GLU A 196 17.02 -10.07 8.73
C GLU A 196 18.20 -9.27 8.13
N SER A 197 18.24 -9.05 6.82
CA SER A 197 19.33 -8.34 6.18
C SER A 197 19.20 -6.83 6.35
N ALA A 198 20.33 -6.15 6.60
CA ALA A 198 20.32 -4.69 6.75
C ALA A 198 19.92 -3.99 5.43
N ILE A 199 19.01 -3.04 5.52
CA ILE A 199 18.62 -2.19 4.40
C ILE A 199 19.82 -1.35 3.95
N PRO A 200 20.16 -1.29 2.64
CA PRO A 200 21.29 -0.50 2.16
C PRO A 200 21.16 0.99 2.52
N PHE A 201 22.27 1.61 2.93
CA PHE A 201 22.36 3.04 3.26
C PHE A 201 21.46 3.50 4.43
N VAL A 202 20.96 2.55 5.24
CA VAL A 202 20.20 2.82 6.47
C VAL A 202 21.10 2.63 7.68
N ARG A 203 21.05 3.56 8.61
CA ARG A 203 21.77 3.48 9.89
C ARG A 203 21.00 2.64 10.89
N TYR A 204 21.72 1.82 11.66
CA TYR A 204 21.17 1.01 12.73
C TYR A 204 21.79 1.39 14.07
N VAL A 205 20.97 1.37 15.11
CA VAL A 205 21.41 1.61 16.50
C VAL A 205 21.21 0.31 17.27
N GLU A 206 22.22 -0.08 18.06
CA GLU A 206 22.13 -1.24 18.94
C GLU A 206 21.22 -0.94 20.13
N GLU A 207 20.32 -1.86 20.44
CA GLU A 207 19.46 -1.83 21.61
C GLU A 207 19.95 -2.79 22.69
N THR A 208 19.45 -2.61 23.91
CA THR A 208 19.72 -3.50 25.03
C THR A 208 19.24 -4.91 24.68
N GLY A 209 20.14 -5.87 24.57
CA GLY A 209 19.82 -7.25 24.14
C GLY A 209 20.42 -7.65 22.78
N GLY A 210 21.22 -6.77 22.13
CA GLY A 210 21.92 -7.08 20.88
C GLY A 210 21.09 -6.90 19.60
N ALA A 211 19.84 -6.50 19.73
CA ALA A 211 19.01 -6.14 18.60
C ALA A 211 19.46 -4.80 17.99
N ARG A 212 19.42 -4.67 16.67
CA ARG A 212 19.75 -3.44 15.95
C ARG A 212 18.49 -2.86 15.31
N ARG A 213 18.14 -1.63 15.69
CA ARG A 213 17.00 -0.92 15.15
C ARG A 213 17.42 0.08 14.07
N SER A 214 16.71 0.14 12.95
CA SER A 214 16.89 1.18 11.94
C SER A 214 16.60 2.57 12.53
N ARG A 215 17.43 3.55 12.18
CA ARG A 215 17.25 4.92 12.62
C ARG A 215 16.89 5.81 11.43
N ALA A 216 15.65 6.25 11.38
CA ALA A 216 15.21 7.25 10.43
C ALA A 216 15.83 8.63 10.75
N ASP A 217 16.20 9.36 9.70
CA ASP A 217 16.61 10.76 9.85
C ASP A 217 15.39 11.66 10.05
N TYR A 218 14.25 11.28 9.45
CA TYR A 218 12.96 11.91 9.67
C TYR A 218 11.85 10.88 9.61
N SER A 219 10.94 10.92 10.59
CA SER A 219 9.73 10.06 10.62
C SER A 219 8.49 10.93 10.60
N TYR A 220 7.51 10.52 9.83
CA TYR A 220 6.15 11.05 9.77
C TYR A 220 5.17 9.88 9.71
N ASP A 221 4.71 9.46 10.87
CA ASP A 221 3.91 8.26 11.03
C ASP A 221 2.42 8.47 10.68
N TYR A 222 1.63 7.41 10.84
CA TYR A 222 0.20 7.46 10.56
C TYR A 222 -0.55 8.38 11.54
N ALA A 223 -0.17 8.36 12.83
CA ALA A 223 -0.81 9.20 13.84
C ALA A 223 -0.56 10.69 13.58
N ASP A 224 0.69 11.07 13.22
CA ASP A 224 1.02 12.43 12.79
C ASP A 224 0.22 12.84 11.55
N ALA A 225 0.15 11.97 10.56
CA ALA A 225 -0.55 12.23 9.31
C ALA A 225 -2.07 12.32 9.48
N LEU A 226 -2.63 11.58 10.42
CA LEU A 226 -4.04 11.63 10.79
C LEU A 226 -4.37 12.96 11.48
N ARG A 227 -3.55 13.35 12.48
CA ARG A 227 -3.69 14.63 13.19
C ARG A 227 -3.60 15.84 12.24
N ASP A 228 -2.73 15.76 11.24
CA ASP A 228 -2.56 16.82 10.25
C ASP A 228 -3.61 16.76 9.12
N GLY A 229 -4.54 15.78 9.13
CA GLY A 229 -5.56 15.59 8.10
C GLY A 229 -5.00 15.21 6.73
N VAL A 230 -3.78 14.66 6.68
CA VAL A 230 -3.08 14.23 5.45
C VAL A 230 -3.58 12.86 5.00
N VAL A 231 -3.92 12.01 5.96
CA VAL A 231 -4.56 10.72 5.75
C VAL A 231 -5.93 10.70 6.45
N ARG A 232 -6.77 9.75 6.07
CA ARG A 232 -8.09 9.55 6.69
C ARG A 232 -8.04 8.39 7.69
N PRO A 233 -8.94 8.40 8.70
CA PRO A 233 -9.06 7.30 9.65
C PRO A 233 -9.50 6.02 8.95
N VAL A 234 -8.90 4.90 9.36
CA VAL A 234 -9.23 3.55 8.90
C VAL A 234 -9.80 2.77 10.06
N MET A 235 -11.03 2.30 9.93
CA MET A 235 -11.68 1.40 10.88
C MET A 235 -11.50 -0.04 10.42
N PHE A 236 -11.03 -0.93 11.29
CA PHE A 236 -10.95 -2.35 11.00
C PHE A 236 -12.19 -3.05 11.53
N MET A 237 -12.98 -3.61 10.61
CA MET A 237 -14.17 -4.39 10.93
C MET A 237 -13.81 -5.87 10.91
N THR A 238 -13.77 -6.50 12.06
CA THR A 238 -13.32 -7.89 12.18
C THR A 238 -14.48 -8.86 12.22
N TYR A 239 -14.32 -9.99 11.56
CA TYR A 239 -15.31 -11.05 11.46
C TYR A 239 -14.74 -12.37 11.93
N SER A 240 -15.42 -12.99 12.88
CA SER A 240 -15.20 -14.34 13.39
C SER A 240 -16.13 -15.35 12.72
N GLY A 241 -16.26 -16.52 13.28
CA GLY A 241 -17.24 -17.54 12.86
C GLY A 241 -16.73 -18.96 13.06
N GLN A 242 -17.65 -19.93 12.93
CA GLN A 242 -17.33 -21.35 13.02
C GLN A 242 -16.79 -21.84 11.68
N MET A 243 -15.68 -22.58 11.74
CA MET A 243 -15.03 -23.19 10.59
C MET A 243 -14.97 -24.68 10.78
N ARG A 244 -15.33 -25.45 9.73
CA ARG A 244 -15.27 -26.92 9.74
C ARG A 244 -14.52 -27.41 8.52
N TRP A 245 -13.62 -28.35 8.73
CA TRP A 245 -12.85 -28.97 7.65
C TRP A 245 -12.53 -30.42 7.97
N ARG A 246 -12.18 -31.17 6.94
CA ARG A 246 -11.73 -32.56 7.04
C ARG A 246 -10.23 -32.64 6.80
N THR A 247 -9.51 -33.28 7.72
CA THR A 247 -8.07 -33.55 7.56
C THR A 247 -7.81 -34.64 6.54
N ARG A 248 -6.55 -34.79 6.11
CA ARG A 248 -6.14 -35.93 5.26
C ARG A 248 -6.39 -37.31 5.89
N ALA A 249 -6.36 -37.40 7.22
CA ALA A 249 -6.67 -38.63 7.94
C ALA A 249 -8.18 -38.96 7.95
N GLY A 250 -9.02 -38.05 7.46
CA GLY A 250 -10.47 -38.20 7.44
C GLY A 250 -11.16 -37.64 8.67
N ASP A 251 -10.42 -37.09 9.62
CA ASP A 251 -10.98 -36.51 10.85
C ASP A 251 -11.64 -35.16 10.55
N GLU A 252 -12.84 -34.98 11.09
CA GLU A 252 -13.51 -33.67 11.04
C GLU A 252 -13.04 -32.80 12.21
N VAL A 253 -12.61 -31.58 11.89
CA VAL A 253 -12.15 -30.59 12.85
C VAL A 253 -13.07 -29.37 12.76
N ALA A 254 -13.40 -28.79 13.91
CA ALA A 254 -14.13 -27.55 14.00
C ALA A 254 -13.35 -26.57 14.89
N ALA A 255 -13.25 -25.32 14.48
CA ALA A 255 -12.65 -24.24 15.26
C ALA A 255 -13.39 -22.93 14.98
N ARG A 256 -13.32 -22.00 15.93
CA ARG A 256 -13.88 -20.65 15.77
C ARG A 256 -12.77 -19.63 15.58
N LEU A 257 -12.85 -18.83 14.54
CA LEU A 257 -11.98 -17.66 14.38
C LEU A 257 -12.23 -16.66 15.51
N GLY A 258 -11.16 -16.03 16.01
CA GLY A 258 -11.24 -15.09 17.12
C GLY A 258 -11.07 -15.72 18.50
N GLU A 259 -11.05 -17.06 18.61
CA GLU A 259 -10.69 -17.78 19.82
C GLU A 259 -9.21 -18.14 19.82
N PRO A 260 -8.60 -18.33 21.01
CA PRO A 260 -7.21 -18.80 21.09
C PRO A 260 -7.06 -20.19 20.47
N LEU A 261 -6.32 -20.29 19.37
CA LEU A 261 -6.03 -21.51 18.64
C LEU A 261 -4.53 -21.76 18.56
N THR A 262 -4.12 -23.01 18.30
CA THR A 262 -2.74 -23.27 17.89
C THR A 262 -2.50 -22.68 16.51
N LYS A 263 -1.25 -22.32 16.19
CA LYS A 263 -0.87 -21.72 14.90
C LYS A 263 -1.41 -22.50 13.70
N ASP A 264 -1.30 -23.83 13.74
CA ASP A 264 -1.76 -24.69 12.64
C ASP A 264 -3.30 -24.71 12.50
N LEU A 265 -4.01 -24.77 13.62
CA LEU A 265 -5.48 -24.72 13.63
C LEU A 265 -5.98 -23.35 13.15
N GLU A 266 -5.37 -22.26 13.61
CA GLU A 266 -5.71 -20.91 13.17
C GLU A 266 -5.47 -20.74 11.66
N ALA A 267 -4.34 -21.23 11.14
CA ALA A 267 -4.04 -21.18 9.70
C ALA A 267 -5.05 -21.98 8.86
N GLN A 268 -5.47 -23.17 9.33
CA GLN A 268 -6.48 -23.99 8.67
C GLN A 268 -7.87 -23.36 8.73
N ALA A 269 -8.27 -22.85 9.89
CA ALA A 269 -9.53 -22.13 10.07
C ALA A 269 -9.59 -20.88 9.18
N TRP A 270 -8.49 -20.12 9.11
CA TRP A 270 -8.40 -18.95 8.25
C TRP A 270 -8.55 -19.29 6.76
N ARG A 271 -7.87 -20.34 6.28
CA ARG A 271 -8.03 -20.81 4.88
C ARG A 271 -9.46 -21.28 4.61
N THR A 272 -10.10 -21.95 5.58
CA THR A 272 -11.50 -22.38 5.46
C THR A 272 -12.46 -21.16 5.37
N ALA A 273 -12.22 -20.10 6.13
CA ALA A 273 -12.98 -18.86 6.02
C ALA A 273 -12.88 -18.22 4.64
N LEU A 274 -11.70 -18.30 4.02
CA LEU A 274 -11.42 -17.72 2.69
C LEU A 274 -11.90 -18.60 1.52
N ASP A 275 -12.44 -19.80 1.78
CA ASP A 275 -12.97 -20.64 0.72
C ASP A 275 -14.17 -19.97 0.05
N PRO A 276 -14.13 -19.69 -1.26
CA PRO A 276 -15.24 -19.05 -1.97
C PRO A 276 -16.51 -19.94 -2.01
N ALA A 277 -16.43 -21.23 -1.74
CA ALA A 277 -17.57 -22.12 -1.65
C ALA A 277 -18.27 -22.06 -0.28
N GLY A 278 -17.56 -21.59 0.78
CA GLY A 278 -18.10 -21.44 2.12
C GLY A 278 -19.07 -20.26 2.26
N GLU A 279 -19.63 -20.07 3.44
CA GLU A 279 -20.56 -18.97 3.73
C GLU A 279 -19.89 -17.72 4.31
N TRP A 280 -18.69 -17.86 4.90
CA TRP A 280 -18.00 -16.73 5.55
C TRP A 280 -17.70 -15.59 4.59
N ILE A 281 -17.02 -15.88 3.46
CA ILE A 281 -16.59 -14.82 2.53
C ILE A 281 -17.77 -14.15 1.82
N PRO A 282 -18.84 -14.83 1.36
CA PRO A 282 -20.01 -14.17 0.81
C PRO A 282 -20.69 -13.23 1.81
N ALA A 283 -20.77 -13.62 3.09
CA ALA A 283 -21.34 -12.79 4.15
C ALA A 283 -20.53 -11.52 4.39
N VAL A 284 -19.20 -11.63 4.47
CA VAL A 284 -18.29 -10.49 4.62
C VAL A 284 -18.33 -9.57 3.41
N LEU A 285 -18.40 -10.12 2.19
CA LEU A 285 -18.55 -9.31 0.97
C LEU A 285 -19.88 -8.54 0.94
N ALA A 286 -20.97 -9.16 1.42
CA ALA A 286 -22.27 -8.50 1.53
C ALA A 286 -22.25 -7.35 2.55
N ALA A 287 -21.66 -7.57 3.73
CA ALA A 287 -21.47 -6.55 4.75
C ALA A 287 -20.59 -5.39 4.24
N ALA A 288 -19.52 -5.71 3.52
CA ALA A 288 -18.63 -4.71 2.92
C ALA A 288 -19.35 -3.89 1.82
N ASP A 289 -20.20 -4.52 1.00
CA ASP A 289 -20.98 -3.80 -0.01
C ASP A 289 -22.05 -2.89 0.61
N GLN A 290 -22.66 -3.34 1.69
CA GLN A 290 -23.56 -2.51 2.47
C GLN A 290 -22.82 -1.30 3.06
N ARG A 291 -21.63 -1.51 3.65
CA ARG A 291 -20.77 -0.42 4.13
C ARG A 291 -20.41 0.54 3.00
N LEU A 292 -20.03 0.03 1.84
CA LEU A 292 -19.74 0.87 0.68
C LEU A 292 -20.97 1.67 0.24
N SER A 293 -22.15 1.08 0.28
CA SER A 293 -23.41 1.77 -0.03
C SER A 293 -23.68 2.93 0.93
N GLU A 294 -23.38 2.74 2.23
CA GLU A 294 -23.49 3.81 3.23
C GLU A 294 -22.51 4.94 2.97
N VAL A 295 -21.23 4.62 2.71
CA VAL A 295 -20.21 5.61 2.36
C VAL A 295 -20.59 6.39 1.12
N ARG A 296 -21.15 5.72 0.09
CA ARG A 296 -21.56 6.36 -1.18
C ARG A 296 -22.73 7.32 -1.05
N ARG A 297 -23.45 7.34 0.04
CA ARG A 297 -24.46 8.39 0.31
C ARG A 297 -23.85 9.77 0.45
N GLN A 298 -22.62 9.86 0.97
CA GLN A 298 -21.88 11.11 1.17
C GLN A 298 -20.75 11.29 0.16
N VAL A 299 -20.18 10.19 -0.32
CA VAL A 299 -19.05 10.15 -1.26
C VAL A 299 -19.45 9.24 -2.45
N PRO A 300 -20.23 9.76 -3.43
CA PRO A 300 -20.90 8.94 -4.45
C PRO A 300 -19.97 8.10 -5.31
N ASP A 301 -18.71 8.52 -5.50
CA ASP A 301 -17.70 7.82 -6.28
C ASP A 301 -16.81 6.89 -5.46
N ALA A 302 -17.08 6.71 -4.15
CA ALA A 302 -16.30 5.81 -3.31
C ALA A 302 -16.24 4.40 -3.91
N GLY A 303 -15.06 3.79 -3.89
CA GLY A 303 -14.82 2.44 -4.41
C GLY A 303 -14.42 1.45 -3.33
N GLY A 304 -14.61 0.17 -3.63
CA GLY A 304 -14.16 -0.94 -2.81
C GLY A 304 -13.06 -1.75 -3.48
N LEU A 305 -12.21 -2.39 -2.66
CA LEU A 305 -11.16 -3.31 -3.12
C LEU A 305 -11.20 -4.59 -2.30
N VAL A 306 -11.27 -5.73 -3.00
CA VAL A 306 -11.05 -7.06 -2.41
C VAL A 306 -9.64 -7.52 -2.77
N ILE A 307 -8.86 -7.87 -1.75
CA ILE A 307 -7.50 -8.38 -1.90
C ILE A 307 -7.55 -9.90 -1.75
N ALA A 308 -7.36 -10.62 -2.85
CA ALA A 308 -7.44 -12.08 -2.90
C ALA A 308 -6.06 -12.74 -2.78
N SER A 309 -6.03 -14.01 -2.32
CA SER A 309 -4.80 -14.80 -2.21
C SER A 309 -4.18 -15.15 -3.56
N ASP A 310 -5.01 -15.52 -4.53
CA ASP A 310 -4.65 -16.06 -5.83
C ASP A 310 -5.69 -15.70 -6.90
N GLN A 311 -5.40 -16.06 -8.16
CA GLN A 311 -6.27 -15.74 -9.30
C GLN A 311 -7.60 -16.50 -9.29
N GLY A 312 -7.62 -17.74 -8.79
CA GLY A 312 -8.83 -18.55 -8.67
C GLY A 312 -9.81 -17.92 -7.68
N SER A 313 -9.32 -17.62 -6.49
CA SER A 313 -10.06 -16.91 -5.44
C SER A 313 -10.54 -15.52 -5.92
N ALA A 314 -9.70 -14.77 -6.64
CA ALA A 314 -10.09 -13.46 -7.18
C ALA A 314 -11.28 -13.55 -8.14
N ARG A 315 -11.26 -14.52 -9.07
CA ARG A 315 -12.38 -14.74 -10.01
C ARG A 315 -13.65 -15.20 -9.28
N ALA A 316 -13.51 -16.08 -8.29
CA ALA A 316 -14.64 -16.58 -7.50
C ALA A 316 -15.26 -15.44 -6.66
N TYR A 317 -14.48 -14.62 -5.99
CA TYR A 317 -14.95 -13.45 -5.24
C TYR A 317 -15.62 -12.42 -6.16
N ALA A 318 -15.08 -12.22 -7.37
CA ALA A 318 -15.73 -11.38 -8.37
C ALA A 318 -17.12 -11.90 -8.76
N GLY A 319 -17.26 -13.22 -8.91
CA GLY A 319 -18.55 -13.88 -9.14
C GLY A 319 -19.54 -13.65 -7.99
N ARG A 320 -19.08 -13.80 -6.74
CA ARG A 320 -19.89 -13.53 -5.52
C ARG A 320 -20.32 -12.07 -5.45
N LEU A 321 -19.40 -11.13 -5.66
CA LEU A 321 -19.74 -9.69 -5.69
C LEU A 321 -20.75 -9.36 -6.79
N ARG A 322 -20.61 -9.95 -7.98
CA ARG A 322 -21.59 -9.76 -9.05
C ARG A 322 -22.98 -10.25 -8.64
N ALA A 323 -23.06 -11.37 -7.94
CA ALA A 323 -24.33 -11.89 -7.43
C ALA A 323 -24.95 -10.98 -6.36
N ILE A 324 -24.13 -10.40 -5.47
CA ILE A 324 -24.56 -9.49 -4.40
C ILE A 324 -25.01 -8.14 -4.97
N THR A 325 -24.20 -7.55 -5.86
CA THR A 325 -24.39 -6.15 -6.30
C THR A 325 -25.18 -6.00 -7.61
N GLY A 326 -25.33 -7.08 -8.38
CA GLY A 326 -25.83 -7.05 -9.74
C GLY A 326 -24.86 -6.45 -10.77
N GLN A 327 -23.66 -6.01 -10.37
CA GLN A 327 -22.64 -5.38 -11.21
C GLN A 327 -21.36 -6.22 -11.21
N ALA A 328 -20.73 -6.36 -12.39
CA ALA A 328 -19.45 -7.03 -12.48
C ALA A 328 -18.34 -6.14 -11.90
N PRO A 329 -17.52 -6.63 -10.95
CA PRO A 329 -16.38 -5.87 -10.47
C PRO A 329 -15.24 -5.87 -11.50
N THR A 330 -14.38 -4.86 -11.44
CA THR A 330 -13.11 -4.84 -12.18
C THR A 330 -12.14 -5.87 -11.58
N VAL A 331 -11.69 -6.83 -12.38
CA VAL A 331 -10.72 -7.86 -11.92
C VAL A 331 -9.33 -7.53 -12.45
N VAL A 332 -8.35 -7.49 -11.53
CA VAL A 332 -6.96 -7.20 -11.85
C VAL A 332 -6.09 -8.35 -11.37
N LEU A 333 -5.45 -9.03 -12.31
CA LEU A 333 -4.58 -10.18 -12.05
C LEU A 333 -3.13 -9.79 -12.37
N SER A 334 -2.18 -10.40 -11.65
CA SER A 334 -0.75 -10.05 -11.73
C SER A 334 -0.13 -10.25 -13.12
N ASP A 335 -0.58 -11.28 -13.86
CA ASP A 335 0.00 -11.69 -15.15
C ASP A 335 -0.66 -11.02 -16.35
N ASP A 336 -1.59 -10.12 -16.10
CA ASP A 336 -2.43 -9.54 -17.14
C ASP A 336 -1.75 -8.30 -17.74
N ALA A 337 -1.36 -8.36 -19.02
CA ALA A 337 -0.72 -7.26 -19.74
C ALA A 337 -1.49 -5.93 -19.72
N GLY A 338 -2.80 -5.96 -19.38
CA GLY A 338 -3.68 -4.79 -19.24
C GLY A 338 -3.97 -4.37 -17.81
N ALA A 339 -3.29 -4.93 -16.79
CA ALA A 339 -3.57 -4.68 -15.37
C ALA A 339 -3.52 -3.18 -15.03
N SER A 340 -2.46 -2.48 -15.39
CA SER A 340 -2.29 -1.04 -15.12
C SER A 340 -3.39 -0.18 -15.77
N SER A 341 -3.75 -0.46 -17.03
CA SER A 341 -4.80 0.27 -17.73
C SER A 341 -6.19 0.04 -17.09
N ARG A 342 -6.47 -1.17 -16.60
CA ARG A 342 -7.72 -1.45 -15.88
C ARG A 342 -7.78 -0.71 -14.54
N ILE A 343 -6.65 -0.62 -13.83
CA ILE A 343 -6.56 0.15 -12.58
C ILE A 343 -6.80 1.63 -12.85
N GLU A 344 -6.18 2.21 -13.87
CA GLU A 344 -6.39 3.60 -14.27
C GLU A 344 -7.85 3.86 -14.67
N THR A 345 -8.43 2.95 -15.46
CA THR A 345 -9.85 3.01 -15.84
C THR A 345 -10.74 2.96 -14.61
N PHE A 346 -10.48 2.02 -13.68
CA PHE A 346 -11.22 1.95 -12.42
C PHE A 346 -11.03 3.22 -11.59
N ALA A 347 -9.82 3.76 -11.49
CA ALA A 347 -9.54 4.99 -10.73
C ALA A 347 -10.33 6.21 -11.26
N ALA A 348 -10.54 6.29 -12.58
CA ALA A 348 -11.26 7.35 -13.24
C ALA A 348 -12.79 7.10 -13.34
N SER A 349 -13.26 5.88 -12.99
CA SER A 349 -14.67 5.48 -13.09
C SER A 349 -15.43 5.71 -11.79
N GLN A 350 -16.73 5.38 -11.82
CA GLN A 350 -17.59 5.26 -10.64
C GLN A 350 -17.92 3.80 -10.29
N ASP A 351 -17.17 2.84 -10.84
CA ASP A 351 -17.37 1.42 -10.57
C ASP A 351 -17.25 1.13 -9.08
N ARG A 352 -18.10 0.23 -8.57
CA ARG A 352 -18.17 -0.03 -7.13
C ARG A 352 -16.96 -0.80 -6.62
N TRP A 353 -16.61 -1.90 -7.28
CA TRP A 353 -15.66 -2.87 -6.76
C TRP A 353 -14.54 -3.18 -7.73
N MET A 354 -13.34 -3.28 -7.19
CA MET A 354 -12.19 -3.91 -7.80
C MET A 354 -11.81 -5.16 -6.99
N VAL A 355 -11.47 -6.25 -7.67
CA VAL A 355 -10.92 -7.47 -7.05
C VAL A 355 -9.52 -7.66 -7.60
N ALA A 356 -8.54 -7.81 -6.73
CA ALA A 356 -7.16 -7.89 -7.14
C ALA A 356 -6.41 -8.97 -6.37
N VAL A 357 -5.44 -9.61 -7.02
CA VAL A 357 -4.48 -10.51 -6.38
C VAL A 357 -3.39 -9.69 -5.69
N ARG A 358 -2.71 -10.26 -4.72
CA ARG A 358 -1.64 -9.66 -3.87
C ARG A 358 -0.75 -8.61 -4.53
N MET A 359 -0.41 -8.76 -5.81
CA MET A 359 0.52 -7.85 -6.51
C MET A 359 -0.01 -6.42 -6.77
N VAL A 360 -1.28 -6.16 -6.53
CA VAL A 360 -1.82 -4.78 -6.57
C VAL A 360 -1.35 -3.95 -5.36
N SER A 361 -0.57 -4.55 -4.46
CA SER A 361 0.05 -3.84 -3.34
C SER A 361 1.02 -2.74 -3.80
N GLU A 362 1.63 -2.82 -4.98
CA GLU A 362 2.62 -1.87 -5.46
C GLU A 362 2.15 -1.06 -6.68
N GLY A 363 2.30 0.25 -6.62
CA GLY A 363 2.09 1.15 -7.78
C GLY A 363 0.64 1.54 -8.08
N VAL A 364 -0.36 1.02 -7.36
CA VAL A 364 -1.77 1.38 -7.57
C VAL A 364 -2.17 2.55 -6.71
N ASP A 365 -2.37 3.69 -7.33
CA ASP A 365 -2.93 4.87 -6.68
C ASP A 365 -4.39 5.07 -7.08
N VAL A 366 -5.32 4.59 -6.25
CA VAL A 366 -6.77 4.79 -6.42
C VAL A 366 -7.33 5.51 -5.19
N PRO A 367 -7.26 6.85 -5.14
CA PRO A 367 -7.63 7.63 -3.94
C PRO A 367 -9.08 7.47 -3.49
N ARG A 368 -9.98 7.02 -4.38
CA ARG A 368 -11.40 6.82 -4.08
C ARG A 368 -11.72 5.51 -3.34
N LEU A 369 -10.73 4.63 -3.09
CA LEU A 369 -10.94 3.40 -2.32
C LEU A 369 -11.28 3.73 -0.87
N ALA A 370 -12.48 3.38 -0.42
CA ALA A 370 -12.99 3.66 0.92
C ALA A 370 -13.36 2.40 1.72
N VAL A 371 -13.58 1.27 1.06
CA VAL A 371 -13.90 0.00 1.70
C VAL A 371 -12.97 -1.08 1.18
N GLY A 372 -12.34 -1.83 2.08
CA GLY A 372 -11.43 -2.92 1.79
C GLY A 372 -11.94 -4.24 2.35
N VAL A 373 -11.68 -5.36 1.64
CA VAL A 373 -11.84 -6.71 2.18
C VAL A 373 -10.50 -7.43 2.06
N TYR A 374 -9.94 -7.78 3.19
CA TYR A 374 -8.68 -8.51 3.29
C TYR A 374 -8.95 -10.01 3.16
N ALA A 375 -9.14 -10.48 1.94
CA ALA A 375 -9.48 -11.86 1.62
C ALA A 375 -8.25 -12.67 1.18
N THR A 376 -7.17 -12.56 1.96
CA THR A 376 -5.90 -13.26 1.73
C THR A 376 -5.34 -13.80 3.04
N SER A 377 -4.57 -14.88 2.98
CA SER A 377 -3.85 -15.45 4.11
C SER A 377 -2.45 -14.85 4.33
N ALA A 378 -2.10 -13.78 3.62
CA ALA A 378 -0.85 -13.06 3.88
C ALA A 378 -0.92 -12.36 5.23
N SER A 379 0.11 -12.51 6.07
CA SER A 379 0.17 -11.96 7.43
C SER A 379 1.47 -11.20 7.73
N THR A 380 2.27 -10.90 6.69
CA THR A 380 3.49 -10.12 6.92
C THR A 380 3.14 -8.66 7.26
N PRO A 381 3.84 -8.03 8.22
CA PRO A 381 3.61 -6.63 8.58
C PRO A 381 3.72 -5.69 7.37
N LEU A 382 4.67 -5.95 6.49
CA LEU A 382 4.88 -5.17 5.27
C LEU A 382 3.67 -5.25 4.33
N PHE A 383 3.21 -6.47 3.99
CA PHE A 383 2.06 -6.65 3.11
C PHE A 383 0.80 -6.02 3.69
N PHE A 384 0.56 -6.21 4.99
CA PHE A 384 -0.59 -5.62 5.67
C PHE A 384 -0.55 -4.09 5.62
N ALA A 385 0.58 -3.47 5.95
CA ALA A 385 0.75 -2.02 5.90
C ALA A 385 0.59 -1.47 4.46
N GLN A 386 1.09 -2.16 3.45
CA GLN A 386 0.89 -1.79 2.04
C GLN A 386 -0.58 -1.91 1.63
N ALA A 387 -1.25 -3.00 2.01
CA ALA A 387 -2.67 -3.21 1.73
C ALA A 387 -3.54 -2.12 2.37
N VAL A 388 -3.36 -1.84 3.66
CA VAL A 388 -4.07 -0.79 4.39
C VAL A 388 -3.71 0.60 3.85
N GLY A 389 -2.46 0.81 3.45
CA GLY A 389 -1.98 2.04 2.84
C GLY A 389 -2.75 2.48 1.59
N ARG A 390 -3.51 1.57 0.94
CA ARG A 390 -4.41 1.90 -0.19
C ARG A 390 -5.64 2.70 0.26
N PHE A 391 -6.04 2.54 1.52
CA PHE A 391 -7.26 3.12 2.07
C PHE A 391 -7.02 4.39 2.88
N VAL A 392 -5.78 4.71 3.25
CA VAL A 392 -5.48 5.88 4.10
C VAL A 392 -5.55 7.22 3.38
N ARG A 393 -5.60 7.27 2.06
CA ARG A 393 -5.54 8.53 1.29
C ARG A 393 -6.80 9.36 1.47
N SER A 394 -6.66 10.56 2.00
CA SER A 394 -7.72 11.55 2.11
C SER A 394 -7.81 12.40 0.84
N ARG A 395 -9.01 12.54 0.25
CA ARG A 395 -9.31 13.45 -0.86
C ARG A 395 -10.01 14.70 -0.36
N ALA A 396 -10.81 14.52 0.69
CA ALA A 396 -11.53 15.59 1.36
C ALA A 396 -11.44 15.36 2.88
N ARG A 397 -11.60 16.47 3.62
CA ARG A 397 -11.60 16.43 5.08
C ARG A 397 -12.77 15.58 5.60
N GLY A 398 -12.49 14.76 6.61
CA GLY A 398 -13.48 13.93 7.28
C GLY A 398 -13.82 12.62 6.55
N GLU A 399 -13.22 12.32 5.37
CA GLU A 399 -13.41 10.99 4.75
C GLU A 399 -12.92 9.89 5.69
N THR A 400 -13.68 8.79 5.79
CA THR A 400 -13.30 7.58 6.53
C THR A 400 -13.10 6.39 5.58
N ALA A 401 -12.32 5.42 6.02
CA ALA A 401 -12.22 4.13 5.35
C ALA A 401 -12.56 2.99 6.30
N SER A 402 -12.96 1.84 5.75
CA SER A 402 -13.25 0.63 6.51
C SER A 402 -12.59 -0.55 5.85
N VAL A 403 -11.85 -1.36 6.61
CA VAL A 403 -11.19 -2.57 6.12
C VAL A 403 -11.72 -3.78 6.89
N PHE A 404 -12.28 -4.73 6.16
CA PHE A 404 -12.87 -5.96 6.69
C PHE A 404 -11.79 -7.02 6.82
N LEU A 405 -11.61 -7.58 8.01
CA LEU A 405 -10.56 -8.55 8.36
C LEU A 405 -11.16 -9.81 8.97
N PRO A 406 -10.60 -10.99 8.69
CA PRO A 406 -10.84 -12.17 9.54
C PRO A 406 -10.24 -11.94 10.94
N SER A 407 -10.94 -12.38 11.99
CA SER A 407 -10.49 -12.30 13.38
C SER A 407 -9.43 -13.35 13.67
N VAL A 408 -8.22 -13.13 13.16
CA VAL A 408 -7.04 -13.99 13.40
C VAL A 408 -5.96 -13.20 14.13
N THR A 409 -5.29 -13.85 15.06
CA THR A 409 -4.31 -13.22 15.96
C THR A 409 -3.28 -12.35 15.23
N PRO A 410 -2.64 -12.81 14.13
CA PRO A 410 -1.66 -11.98 13.41
C PRO A 410 -2.24 -10.67 12.87
N LEU A 411 -3.43 -10.71 12.27
CA LEU A 411 -4.03 -9.50 11.68
C LEU A 411 -4.57 -8.54 12.74
N LEU A 412 -5.13 -9.06 13.84
CA LEU A 412 -5.58 -8.23 14.97
C LEU A 412 -4.40 -7.48 15.59
N GLY A 413 -3.25 -8.15 15.77
CA GLY A 413 -2.02 -7.52 16.22
C GLY A 413 -1.56 -6.42 15.27
N LEU A 414 -1.49 -6.70 13.95
CA LEU A 414 -1.09 -5.73 12.94
C LEU A 414 -2.05 -4.54 12.83
N ALA A 415 -3.36 -4.77 12.96
CA ALA A 415 -4.35 -3.69 12.96
C ALA A 415 -4.18 -2.76 14.17
N GLY A 416 -3.93 -3.33 15.37
CA GLY A 416 -3.66 -2.55 16.58
C GLY A 416 -2.34 -1.78 16.53
N GLU A 417 -1.41 -2.20 15.70
CA GLU A 417 -0.07 -1.62 15.61
C GLU A 417 0.14 -0.67 14.41
N ILE A 418 -0.85 -0.54 13.51
CA ILE A 418 -0.69 0.27 12.28
C ILE A 418 -0.45 1.75 12.57
N GLU A 419 -0.81 2.19 13.76
CA GLU A 419 -0.70 3.58 14.22
C GLU A 419 0.63 3.88 14.90
N VAL A 420 1.42 2.82 15.20
CA VAL A 420 2.73 2.97 15.83
C VAL A 420 3.81 3.01 14.75
N ALA A 421 4.64 4.06 14.76
CA ALA A 421 5.82 4.14 13.92
C ALA A 421 6.75 2.96 14.19
N ARG A 422 7.12 2.20 13.15
CA ARG A 422 7.94 1.00 13.30
C ARG A 422 9.26 1.15 12.58
N ASP A 423 10.30 0.87 13.31
CA ASP A 423 11.65 0.77 12.83
C ASP A 423 12.00 -0.70 12.56
N HIS A 424 12.85 -0.94 11.56
CA HIS A 424 13.38 -2.27 11.28
C HIS A 424 14.36 -2.69 12.37
N VAL A 425 14.11 -3.84 13.02
CA VAL A 425 14.95 -4.40 14.11
C VAL A 425 15.69 -5.63 13.62
N LEU A 426 17.01 -5.66 13.81
CA LEU A 426 17.89 -6.80 13.49
C LEU A 426 18.31 -7.54 14.76
N GLY A 427 18.21 -8.88 14.77
CA GLY A 427 18.79 -9.73 15.83
C GLY A 427 18.06 -9.72 17.17
N GLY A 428 16.75 -9.43 17.19
CA GLY A 428 15.92 -9.51 18.39
C GLY A 428 15.75 -10.96 18.86
N ALA A 429 16.19 -11.27 20.08
CA ALA A 429 15.94 -12.57 20.70
C ALA A 429 14.41 -12.69 21.00
N GLY A 430 13.73 -13.61 20.34
CA GLY A 430 12.32 -13.92 20.59
C GLY A 430 11.44 -14.10 19.36
N ARG A 431 11.96 -13.82 18.15
CA ARG A 431 11.22 -13.95 16.89
C ARG A 431 11.45 -15.26 16.13
N ALA A 432 12.31 -16.15 16.60
CA ALA A 432 12.59 -17.42 15.92
C ALA A 432 11.35 -18.30 15.70
N ASP A 433 10.30 -18.12 16.50
CA ASP A 433 9.04 -18.86 16.36
C ASP A 433 7.99 -18.10 15.52
N GLU A 434 8.10 -16.77 15.37
CA GLU A 434 7.23 -15.98 14.49
C GLU A 434 7.62 -16.11 13.02
N ASP A 435 8.94 -16.30 12.71
CA ASP A 435 9.44 -16.48 11.34
C ASP A 435 8.92 -17.76 10.66
N ALA A 436 8.48 -18.76 11.42
CA ALA A 436 7.85 -19.96 10.88
C ALA A 436 6.43 -19.68 10.33
N LEU A 437 5.77 -18.60 10.76
CA LEU A 437 4.49 -18.10 10.21
C LEU A 437 4.69 -17.23 8.95
N PHE A 438 5.88 -16.67 8.80
CA PHE A 438 6.24 -15.76 7.72
C PHE A 438 7.09 -16.51 6.69
N ALA A 439 6.46 -17.29 5.83
CA ALA A 439 7.15 -17.75 4.62
C ALA A 439 7.66 -16.53 3.85
N PRO A 440 8.94 -16.53 3.40
CA PRO A 440 9.48 -15.41 2.65
C PRO A 440 8.54 -14.99 1.52
N GLU A 441 8.35 -13.70 1.35
CA GLU A 441 7.44 -13.11 0.36
C GLU A 441 7.70 -13.65 -1.06
N GLU A 442 8.97 -13.97 -1.38
CA GLU A 442 9.36 -14.67 -2.61
C GLU A 442 8.73 -16.06 -2.78
N ARG A 443 8.56 -16.83 -1.68
CA ARG A 443 7.83 -18.09 -1.74
C ARG A 443 6.34 -17.85 -2.00
N LEU A 444 5.78 -16.83 -1.38
CA LEU A 444 4.39 -16.46 -1.56
C LEU A 444 4.14 -15.85 -2.94
N LEU A 445 5.08 -15.05 -3.46
CA LEU A 445 5.06 -14.53 -4.84
C LEU A 445 5.34 -15.64 -5.87
N ALA A 446 6.30 -16.51 -5.61
CA ALA A 446 6.57 -17.67 -6.47
C ALA A 446 5.42 -18.69 -6.45
N GLU A 447 4.73 -18.85 -5.32
CA GLU A 447 3.52 -19.68 -5.20
C GLU A 447 2.30 -19.01 -5.86
N ALA A 448 2.15 -17.69 -5.77
CA ALA A 448 1.11 -16.96 -6.49
C ALA A 448 1.33 -16.95 -8.01
N ASN A 449 2.60 -17.02 -8.45
CA ASN A 449 3.00 -17.06 -9.86
C ASN A 449 3.19 -18.48 -10.41
N LYS A 450 3.31 -19.50 -9.56
CA LYS A 450 3.23 -20.89 -10.03
C LYS A 450 1.80 -21.17 -10.42
N ALA A 451 1.60 -21.24 -11.74
CA ALA A 451 0.37 -21.71 -12.35
C ALA A 451 -0.17 -22.96 -11.63
N GLU A 452 -1.46 -23.00 -11.44
CA GLU A 452 -2.40 -24.06 -11.04
C GLU A 452 -1.89 -25.46 -10.58
N LYS A 453 -0.68 -25.88 -10.94
CA LYS A 453 -0.13 -27.21 -10.61
C LYS A 453 0.50 -27.32 -9.21
N ALA A 454 0.90 -26.24 -8.57
CA ALA A 454 1.50 -26.30 -7.23
C ALA A 454 0.49 -25.98 -6.11
N SER A 455 -0.64 -25.36 -6.44
CA SER A 455 -1.76 -25.12 -5.55
C SER A 455 -2.39 -26.43 -5.03
N ASP A 456 -2.43 -27.47 -5.87
CA ASP A 456 -3.03 -28.76 -5.51
C ASP A 456 -2.22 -29.53 -4.45
N ASP A 457 -0.90 -29.42 -4.41
CA ASP A 457 -0.08 -30.20 -3.47
C ASP A 457 -0.02 -29.59 -2.05
N LEU A 458 -0.17 -28.29 -1.90
CA LEU A 458 -0.27 -27.61 -0.59
C LEU A 458 -1.73 -27.45 -0.13
N LEU A 459 -2.67 -27.29 -1.04
CA LEU A 459 -4.11 -27.35 -0.80
C LEU A 459 -4.60 -28.76 -0.43
N GLY A 460 -3.90 -29.80 -0.84
CA GLY A 460 -4.21 -31.20 -0.56
C GLY A 460 -4.08 -31.67 0.90
N SER A 461 -3.93 -30.75 1.89
CA SER A 461 -3.80 -31.15 3.29
C SER A 461 -5.13 -31.21 4.05
N PHE A 462 -6.19 -30.57 3.59
CA PHE A 462 -7.53 -30.61 4.20
C PHE A 462 -8.60 -30.20 3.17
N GLU A 463 -9.85 -30.57 3.45
CA GLU A 463 -11.03 -30.20 2.66
C GLU A 463 -11.91 -29.27 3.50
N ALA A 464 -12.13 -28.04 3.06
CA ALA A 464 -13.08 -27.14 3.67
C ALA A 464 -14.50 -27.71 3.56
N MET A 465 -15.26 -27.74 4.66
CA MET A 465 -16.61 -28.32 4.68
C MET A 465 -17.67 -27.25 4.85
N ASP A 466 -17.49 -26.37 5.83
CA ASP A 466 -18.48 -25.37 6.21
C ASP A 466 -17.82 -24.20 6.92
N SER A 467 -18.38 -23.00 6.75
CA SER A 467 -17.96 -21.80 7.46
C SER A 467 -19.14 -20.88 7.69
N THR A 468 -19.22 -20.27 8.87
CA THR A 468 -20.18 -19.21 9.17
C THR A 468 -19.43 -17.91 9.48
N ALA A 469 -20.08 -16.77 9.28
CA ALA A 469 -19.53 -15.48 9.63
C ALA A 469 -20.31 -14.84 10.78
N GLU A 470 -19.60 -14.18 11.67
CA GLU A 470 -20.15 -13.39 12.75
C GLU A 470 -19.35 -12.09 12.84
N PHE A 471 -20.02 -10.95 12.96
CA PHE A 471 -19.36 -9.68 13.26
C PHE A 471 -18.73 -9.77 14.65
N ASP A 472 -17.44 -9.51 14.77
CA ASP A 472 -16.71 -9.59 16.03
C ASP A 472 -16.63 -8.21 16.69
N ARG A 473 -15.89 -7.28 16.11
CA ARG A 473 -15.69 -5.93 16.66
C ARG A 473 -15.17 -4.95 15.62
N VAL A 474 -15.09 -3.68 15.99
CA VAL A 474 -14.35 -2.63 15.26
C VAL A 474 -13.10 -2.29 16.04
N LEU A 475 -11.95 -2.29 15.38
CA LEU A 475 -10.69 -1.75 15.91
C LEU A 475 -10.48 -0.35 15.34
N PHE A 476 -10.21 0.61 16.20
CA PHE A 476 -9.92 1.98 15.81
C PHE A 476 -9.19 2.71 16.94
N ASP A 477 -8.11 3.41 16.62
CA ASP A 477 -7.31 4.26 17.54
C ASP A 477 -6.91 3.51 18.82
N GLY A 478 -6.38 2.29 18.65
CA GLY A 478 -6.00 1.40 19.77
C GLY A 478 -7.16 0.91 20.63
N GLY A 479 -8.41 1.26 20.29
CA GLY A 479 -9.63 0.84 20.98
C GLY A 479 -10.33 -0.31 20.24
N GLU A 480 -11.06 -1.12 21.03
CA GLU A 480 -11.93 -2.19 20.55
C GLU A 480 -13.38 -1.84 20.85
N PHE A 481 -14.26 -1.89 19.84
CA PHE A 481 -15.66 -1.51 19.94
C PHE A 481 -16.56 -2.59 19.38
N GLY A 482 -17.59 -2.97 20.11
CA GLY A 482 -18.51 -4.05 19.77
C GLY A 482 -18.32 -5.26 20.68
N THR A 483 -19.31 -6.16 20.68
CA THR A 483 -19.34 -7.33 21.58
C THR A 483 -19.79 -8.59 20.83
N GLY A 484 -19.46 -8.71 19.57
CA GLY A 484 -19.92 -9.79 18.72
C GLY A 484 -21.40 -9.68 18.34
N ALA A 485 -21.73 -9.95 17.10
CA ALA A 485 -23.10 -9.91 16.60
C ALA A 485 -23.29 -10.86 15.41
N VAL A 486 -24.50 -11.38 15.27
CA VAL A 486 -24.87 -12.20 14.10
C VAL A 486 -24.88 -11.33 12.85
N VAL A 487 -24.34 -11.84 11.75
CA VAL A 487 -24.36 -11.15 10.45
C VAL A 487 -25.81 -10.87 10.05
N GLY A 488 -26.09 -9.64 9.59
CA GLY A 488 -27.43 -9.16 9.25
C GLY A 488 -28.24 -8.66 10.45
N SER A 489 -27.71 -8.74 11.68
CA SER A 489 -28.40 -8.25 12.88
C SER A 489 -28.44 -6.72 12.95
N VAL A 490 -29.33 -6.20 13.80
CA VAL A 490 -29.42 -4.75 14.05
C VAL A 490 -28.14 -4.21 14.67
N GLU A 491 -27.49 -5.00 15.49
CA GLU A 491 -26.24 -4.66 16.17
C GLU A 491 -25.10 -4.49 15.16
N GLU A 492 -24.94 -5.40 14.20
CA GLU A 492 -23.97 -5.23 13.10
C GLU A 492 -24.30 -4.00 12.25
N GLN A 493 -25.60 -3.83 11.90
CA GLN A 493 -26.07 -2.70 11.08
C GLN A 493 -25.74 -1.34 11.69
N GLU A 494 -25.73 -1.23 13.01
CA GLU A 494 -25.31 -0.03 13.74
C GLU A 494 -23.85 0.35 13.41
N TYR A 495 -22.95 -0.62 13.27
CA TYR A 495 -21.54 -0.37 12.91
C TYR A 495 -21.34 -0.17 11.39
N LEU A 496 -22.06 -0.93 10.56
CA LEU A 496 -22.00 -0.75 9.11
C LEU A 496 -22.58 0.60 8.67
N GLY A 497 -23.57 1.12 9.40
CA GLY A 497 -24.26 2.39 9.14
C GLY A 497 -23.53 3.64 9.64
N LEU A 498 -22.23 3.56 9.98
CA LEU A 498 -21.45 4.75 10.32
C LEU A 498 -21.32 5.68 9.11
N PRO A 499 -21.44 7.02 9.27
CA PRO A 499 -21.24 7.97 8.18
C PRO A 499 -19.89 7.80 7.49
N GLY A 500 -19.82 8.11 6.20
CA GLY A 500 -18.59 8.08 5.41
C GLY A 500 -17.68 9.30 5.60
N LEU A 501 -18.21 10.38 6.23
CA LEU A 501 -17.48 11.61 6.53
C LEU A 501 -17.51 11.85 8.03
N LEU A 502 -16.40 11.60 8.71
CA LEU A 502 -16.22 11.77 10.17
C LEU A 502 -14.76 12.14 10.47
N GLU A 503 -14.58 13.14 11.33
CA GLU A 503 -13.26 13.40 11.92
C GLU A 503 -12.91 12.28 12.93
N PRO A 504 -11.62 12.02 13.24
CA PRO A 504 -11.20 10.91 14.11
C PRO A 504 -11.90 10.87 15.46
N GLU A 505 -12.04 12.03 16.12
CA GLU A 505 -12.71 12.16 17.41
C GLU A 505 -14.21 11.80 17.32
N GLN A 506 -14.84 12.14 16.20
CA GLN A 506 -16.25 11.78 15.94
C GLN A 506 -16.41 10.28 15.72
N VAL A 507 -15.44 9.62 15.05
CA VAL A 507 -15.43 8.16 14.90
C VAL A 507 -15.40 7.51 16.28
N THR A 508 -14.44 7.89 17.13
CA THR A 508 -14.30 7.35 18.50
C THR A 508 -15.57 7.57 19.33
N ALA A 509 -16.14 8.78 19.28
CA ALA A 509 -17.36 9.10 20.04
C ALA A 509 -18.56 8.26 19.59
N LEU A 510 -18.75 8.10 18.28
CA LEU A 510 -19.83 7.28 17.73
C LEU A 510 -19.65 5.79 18.03
N LEU A 511 -18.43 5.27 17.92
CA LEU A 511 -18.14 3.88 18.24
C LEU A 511 -18.44 3.58 19.71
N ARG A 512 -18.03 4.45 20.64
CA ARG A 512 -18.38 4.34 22.09
C ARG A 512 -19.87 4.37 22.31
N GLN A 513 -20.58 5.33 21.72
CA GLN A 513 -22.03 5.44 21.86
C GLN A 513 -22.77 4.16 21.39
N ARG A 514 -22.28 3.54 20.29
CA ARG A 514 -22.88 2.31 19.77
C ARG A 514 -22.58 1.11 20.64
N GLN A 515 -21.37 1.02 21.17
CA GLN A 515 -20.98 0.00 22.14
C GLN A 515 -21.84 0.09 23.42
N ASP A 516 -22.04 1.28 23.97
CA ASP A 516 -22.87 1.48 25.17
C ASP A 516 -24.31 1.04 24.93
N LYS A 517 -24.90 1.40 23.79
CA LYS A 517 -26.23 0.93 23.39
C LYS A 517 -26.32 -0.59 23.27
N GLN A 518 -25.32 -1.22 22.68
CA GLN A 518 -25.28 -2.67 22.51
C GLN A 518 -25.21 -3.37 23.87
N ILE A 519 -24.35 -2.89 24.78
CA ILE A 519 -24.24 -3.41 26.14
C ILE A 519 -25.56 -3.25 26.90
N GLU A 520 -26.26 -2.13 26.79
CA GLU A 520 -27.55 -1.92 27.42
C GLU A 520 -28.63 -2.86 26.85
N ALA A 521 -28.64 -3.07 25.54
CA ALA A 521 -29.56 -3.99 24.88
C ALA A 521 -29.34 -5.44 25.37
N GLN A 522 -28.08 -5.88 25.43
CA GLN A 522 -27.72 -7.20 25.94
C GLN A 522 -28.13 -7.40 27.44
N LYS A 523 -27.89 -6.39 28.28
CA LYS A 523 -28.33 -6.41 29.69
C LYS A 523 -29.86 -6.55 29.82
N LYS A 524 -30.63 -5.83 28.98
CA LYS A 524 -32.10 -5.93 28.97
C LYS A 524 -32.56 -7.31 28.50
N GLN A 525 -31.93 -7.89 27.48
CA GLN A 525 -32.24 -9.23 26.98
C GLN A 525 -31.93 -10.30 28.05
N ALA A 526 -30.74 -10.23 28.69
CA ALA A 526 -30.35 -11.13 29.77
C ALA A 526 -31.31 -11.04 30.96
N ALA A 527 -31.73 -9.83 31.36
CA ALA A 527 -32.70 -9.63 32.43
C ALA A 527 -34.10 -10.16 32.07
N ALA A 528 -34.50 -10.08 30.80
CA ALA A 528 -35.76 -10.64 30.32
C ALA A 528 -35.73 -12.19 30.27
N ALA A 529 -34.58 -12.78 29.86
CA ALA A 529 -34.38 -14.24 29.89
C ALA A 529 -34.35 -14.81 31.31
N ALA A 530 -33.74 -14.10 32.27
CA ALA A 530 -33.70 -14.51 33.67
C ALA A 530 -35.08 -14.43 34.40
N LYS A 531 -36.06 -13.72 33.80
CA LYS A 531 -37.45 -13.62 34.33
C LYS A 531 -38.39 -14.67 33.73
N ARG A 532 -37.96 -15.40 32.71
CA ARG A 532 -38.67 -16.56 32.15
C ARG A 532 -38.16 -17.86 32.76
#